data_54444f9b476693acc8a8aeda6a142b9c
#
_entry.id   54444f9b476693acc8a8aeda6a142b9c
#
_cell.length_a   1.000
_cell.length_b   1.000
_cell.length_c   1.000
_cell.angle_alpha   90.00
_cell.angle_beta   90.00
_cell.angle_gamma   90.00
#
_symmetry.space_group_name_H-M   'P 1'
#
loop_
_entity.id
_entity.type
_entity.pdbx_description
1 polymer ?
#
loop_
_entity_poly.entity_id
_entity_poly.type
_entity_poly.pdbx_seq_one_letter_code
_entity_poly.pdbx_strand_id
1 'polypeptide(L)' 'NKFLNFIIKGLDKKGFLQPDHKRKSMIRNINNIFYRLDLSDREIRILLGIFSTLNEINKKT' A
#
# COMPACT_ATOMS: atom_id res chain seq x y z
N ASN A 1 -9.73 -7.02 0.54
CA ASN A 1 -8.54 -7.55 -0.13
C ASN A 1 -7.32 -7.42 0.78
N LYS A 2 -6.69 -8.54 1.08
CA LYS A 2 -5.55 -8.58 2.01
C LYS A 2 -4.38 -7.72 1.53
N PHE A 3 -4.13 -7.70 0.24
CA PHE A 3 -3.05 -6.91 -0.33
C PHE A 3 -3.27 -5.41 -0.09
N LEU A 4 -4.47 -4.93 -0.41
CA LEU A 4 -4.78 -3.52 -0.22
C LEU A 4 -4.77 -3.13 1.25
N ASN A 5 -5.25 -4.02 2.12
CA ASN A 5 -5.19 -3.77 3.56
C ASN A 5 -3.76 -3.63 4.05
N PHE A 6 -2.88 -4.47 3.53
CA PHE A 6 -1.45 -4.40 3.87
C PHE A 6 -0.85 -3.05 3.45
N ILE A 7 -1.15 -2.62 2.22
CA ILE A 7 -0.64 -1.36 1.69
C ILE A 7 -1.14 -0.18 2.52
N ILE A 8 -2.44 -0.15 2.76
CA ILE A 8 -3.05 0.97 3.48
C ILE A 8 -2.55 1.04 4.92
N LYS A 9 -2.44 -0.08 5.59
CA LYS A 9 -1.91 -0.11 6.95
C LYS A 9 -0.46 0.38 7.01
N GLY A 10 0.35 -0.04 6.05
CA GLY A 10 1.73 0.41 5.99
C GLY A 10 1.85 1.90 5.76
N LEU A 11 1.05 2.42 4.84
CA LEU A 11 1.04 3.85 4.56
C LEU A 11 0.54 4.66 5.75
N ASP A 12 -0.48 4.14 6.43
CA ASP A 12 -1.03 4.79 7.60
C ASP A 12 0.02 4.93 8.71
N LYS A 13 0.76 3.85 8.93
CA LYS A 13 1.82 3.83 9.93
C LYS A 13 2.89 4.87 9.67
N LYS A 14 3.16 5.13 8.41
CA LYS A 14 4.20 6.08 8.00
C LYS A 14 3.68 7.50 7.87
N GLY A 15 2.41 7.72 8.14
CA GLY A 15 1.82 9.05 8.06
C GLY A 15 1.49 9.51 6.65
N PHE A 16 1.49 8.61 5.68
CA PHE A 16 1.23 8.96 4.29
C PHE A 16 -0.22 9.41 4.08
N LEU A 17 -1.13 8.94 4.91
CA LEU A 17 -2.57 9.23 4.78
C LEU A 17 -3.00 10.45 5.59
N GLN A 18 -2.09 11.33 5.86
CA GLN A 18 -2.36 12.60 6.54
C GLN A 18 -2.52 13.71 5.50
N PRO A 19 -3.31 14.75 5.79
CA PRO A 19 -4.15 14.93 6.97
C PRO A 19 -5.48 14.17 6.85
N ASP A 20 -6.16 14.02 7.97
CA ASP A 20 -7.38 13.23 8.07
C ASP A 20 -8.44 13.56 7.03
N HIS A 21 -8.62 14.83 6.73
CA HIS A 21 -9.70 15.23 5.81
C HIS A 21 -9.45 14.74 4.36
N LYS A 22 -8.23 14.31 4.05
CA LYS A 22 -7.90 13.77 2.74
C LYS A 22 -7.82 12.24 2.73
N ARG A 23 -7.90 11.63 3.90
CA ARG A 23 -7.69 10.20 4.06
C ARG A 23 -8.61 9.35 3.17
N LYS A 24 -9.91 9.62 3.21
CA LYS A 24 -10.87 8.84 2.42
C LYS A 24 -10.59 8.92 0.94
N SER A 25 -10.29 10.11 0.47
CA SER A 25 -9.99 10.35 -0.95
C SER A 25 -8.72 9.63 -1.36
N MET A 26 -7.70 9.68 -0.54
CA MET A 26 -6.43 9.02 -0.81
C MET A 26 -6.60 7.50 -0.87
N ILE A 27 -7.34 6.93 0.09
CA ILE A 27 -7.59 5.49 0.10
C ILE A 27 -8.36 5.06 -1.14
N ARG A 28 -9.36 5.84 -1.53
CA ARG A 28 -10.12 5.57 -2.75
C ARG A 28 -9.22 5.55 -3.97
N ASN A 29 -8.35 6.54 -4.07
CA ASN A 29 -7.43 6.63 -5.21
C ASN A 29 -6.44 5.47 -5.24
N ILE A 30 -5.94 5.07 -4.08
CA ILE A 30 -5.03 3.92 -3.98
C ILE A 30 -5.74 2.66 -4.45
N ASN A 31 -6.96 2.44 -3.96
CA ASN A 31 -7.75 1.29 -4.38
C ASN A 31 -7.96 1.28 -5.90
N ASN A 32 -8.25 2.45 -6.47
CA ASN A 32 -8.49 2.57 -7.92
C ASN A 32 -7.23 2.22 -8.72
N ILE A 33 -6.06 2.65 -8.25
CA ILE A 33 -4.81 2.36 -8.92
C ILE A 33 -4.60 0.84 -9.03
N PHE A 34 -4.71 0.15 -7.92
CA PHE A 34 -4.45 -1.28 -7.90
C PHE A 34 -5.57 -2.08 -8.56
N TYR A 35 -6.79 -1.59 -8.47
CA TYR A 35 -7.90 -2.23 -9.15
C TYR A 35 -7.71 -2.22 -10.66
N ARG A 36 -7.24 -1.10 -11.21
CA ARG A 36 -7.01 -0.98 -12.65
C ARG A 36 -5.90 -1.86 -13.17
N LEU A 37 -4.94 -2.20 -12.32
CA LEU A 37 -3.82 -3.04 -12.72
C LEU A 37 -4.22 -4.48 -12.94
N ASP A 38 -5.33 -4.91 -12.33
CA ASP A 38 -5.83 -6.28 -12.48
C ASP A 38 -4.74 -7.31 -12.24
N LEU A 39 -4.12 -7.23 -11.07
CA LEU A 39 -2.97 -8.05 -10.73
C LEU A 39 -3.34 -9.51 -10.49
N SER A 40 -2.50 -10.41 -10.99
CA SER A 40 -2.62 -11.83 -10.68
C SER A 40 -2.12 -12.10 -9.27
N ASP A 41 -2.43 -13.30 -8.75
CA ASP A 41 -1.93 -13.70 -7.42
C ASP A 41 -0.41 -13.68 -7.35
N ARG A 42 0.23 -14.11 -8.42
CA ARG A 42 1.69 -14.11 -8.49
C ARG A 42 2.24 -12.68 -8.40
N GLU A 43 1.64 -11.78 -9.14
CA GLU A 43 2.07 -10.39 -9.15
C GLU A 43 1.87 -9.73 -7.79
N ILE A 44 0.77 -10.04 -7.15
CA ILE A 44 0.50 -9.53 -5.80
C ILE A 44 1.59 -10.00 -4.82
N ARG A 45 1.99 -11.26 -4.92
CA ARG A 45 3.05 -11.79 -4.05
C ARG A 45 4.38 -11.10 -4.31
N ILE A 46 4.69 -10.84 -5.56
CA ILE A 46 5.92 -10.12 -5.91
C ILE A 46 5.89 -8.71 -5.32
N LEU A 47 4.77 -8.02 -5.48
CA LEU A 47 4.64 -6.67 -4.93
C LEU A 47 4.74 -6.65 -3.42
N LEU A 48 4.15 -7.63 -2.75
CA LEU A 48 4.27 -7.74 -1.30
C LEU A 48 5.73 -7.90 -0.89
N GLY A 49 6.47 -8.71 -1.64
CA GLY A 49 7.90 -8.88 -1.38
C GLY A 49 8.67 -7.59 -1.57
N ILE A 50 8.36 -6.86 -2.63
CA ILE A 50 9.01 -5.59 -2.91
C ILE A 50 8.76 -4.60 -1.79
N PHE A 51 7.50 -4.43 -1.39
CA PHE A 51 7.16 -3.47 -0.35
C PHE A 51 7.74 -3.86 1.00
N SER A 52 7.74 -5.16 1.32
CA SER A 52 8.35 -5.63 2.56
C SER A 52 9.85 -5.35 2.59
N THR A 53 10.51 -5.57 1.48
CA THR A 53 11.95 -5.32 1.37
C THR A 53 12.27 -3.85 1.56
N LEU A 54 11.50 -2.99 0.89
CA LEU A 54 11.69 -1.55 1.02
C LEU A 54 11.45 -1.07 2.45
N ASN A 55 10.47 -1.67 3.10
CA ASN A 55 10.15 -1.34 4.49
C ASN A 55 11.30 -1.68 5.42
N GLU A 56 11.92 -2.82 5.20
CA GLU A 56 13.08 -3.24 5.99
C GLU A 56 14.25 -2.29 5.81
N ILE A 57 14.50 -1.87 4.58
CA ILE A 57 15.56 -0.92 4.29
C ILE A 57 15.31 0.38 5.05
N ASN A 58 14.10 0.87 5.02
CA ASN A 58 13.71 2.08 5.74
C ASN A 58 13.91 1.93 7.25
N LYS A 59 13.66 0.74 7.76
CA LYS A 59 13.80 0.47 9.18
C LYS A 59 15.23 0.57 9.65
N LYS A 60 16.17 0.22 8.78
CA LYS A 60 17.60 0.23 9.12
C LYS A 60 18.22 1.62 9.10
N THR A 61 17.58 2.52 8.43
CA THR A 61 18.07 3.90 8.36
C THR A 61 17.48 4.76 9.46
#